data_af4f78adc83537aa245c2cf5a7066766
#
_entry.id   af4f78adc83537aa245c2cf5a7066766
#
_cell.length_a   1.000
_cell.length_b   1.000
_cell.length_c   1.000
_cell.angle_alpha   90.00
_cell.angle_beta   90.00
_cell.angle_gamma   90.00
#
_symmetry.space_group_name_H-M   'P 1'
#
loop_
_entity.id
_entity.type
_entity.pdbx_description
1 polymer ?
#
loop_
_entity_poly.entity_id
_entity_poly.type
_entity_poly.pdbx_seq_one_letter_code
_entity_poly.pdbx_strand_id
1 'polypeptide(L)'
;SYHWYMLKSIPKHTIYQSSNNQLATLLLTFSICLLITILINGYSILHYTNPLKKATTFLNHINTHTQNLNSRLSEYVTYKSEDEIGILFRSLEEMMDTINNFVIRQYELEIINRTTELKMLEAQINPHFIYNTLQCLATKSLEHHDQEQYDYISSFGQLMQYSMDTKHTLVTINEELSHIDRYIKLQKMRFTNHLSVFFEVEETVRKIIVPKMILQPLIENSFKHGNLFKREKGTILVQAHLKEDRLLHVYIVDNGCTPSPEKLAKINKLLIKLKQEYTHKLLTPNRLSSIDGSREKPACQDADLSIKNAAENLYATNNIGLTNVLLRLLLNFGQECSMELYANELSGTTVHLIISHKTLWNQKPTD
;
A
#
# COMPACT_ATOMS: atom_id res chain seq x y z
N SER A 1 107.16 -56.08 -26.43
CA SER A 1 105.97 -55.73 -25.63
C SER A 1 104.72 -55.99 -26.45
N TYR A 2 103.89 -56.95 -26.04
CA TYR A 2 102.58 -57.21 -26.65
C TYR A 2 101.54 -56.44 -25.92
N HIS A 3 100.79 -55.60 -26.65
CA HIS A 3 99.65 -54.87 -26.17
C HIS A 3 98.36 -55.66 -26.41
N TRP A 4 97.67 -56.07 -25.32
CA TRP A 4 96.37 -56.70 -25.43
C TRP A 4 95.26 -55.65 -25.40
N TYR A 5 94.40 -55.64 -26.44
CA TYR A 5 93.21 -54.85 -26.48
C TYR A 5 92.00 -55.74 -26.16
N MET A 6 91.24 -55.39 -25.15
CA MET A 6 89.93 -56.03 -24.87
C MET A 6 88.82 -55.25 -25.58
N LEU A 7 88.25 -55.82 -26.60
CA LEU A 7 87.11 -55.30 -27.31
C LEU A 7 85.86 -55.86 -26.67
N LYS A 8 85.11 -54.97 -25.95
CA LYS A 8 83.79 -55.31 -25.41
C LYS A 8 82.70 -54.84 -26.37
N SER A 9 82.08 -55.80 -27.08
CA SER A 9 80.92 -55.53 -27.93
C SER A 9 79.66 -55.47 -27.10
N ILE A 10 79.03 -54.29 -27.00
CA ILE A 10 77.71 -54.09 -26.37
C ILE A 10 76.67 -54.02 -27.43
N PRO A 11 75.66 -54.97 -27.48
CA PRO A 11 74.65 -54.95 -28.49
C PRO A 11 73.80 -53.63 -28.40
N LYS A 12 73.53 -52.98 -29.55
CA LYS A 12 72.80 -51.74 -29.69
C LYS A 12 71.47 -51.81 -28.96
N HIS A 13 70.77 -52.90 -28.96
CA HIS A 13 69.46 -53.04 -28.33
C HIS A 13 69.50 -52.83 -26.81
N THR A 14 70.56 -53.22 -26.08
CA THR A 14 70.68 -53.05 -24.67
C THR A 14 70.89 -51.59 -24.28
N ILE A 15 71.60 -50.76 -25.10
CA ILE A 15 71.79 -49.37 -24.91
C ILE A 15 70.48 -48.64 -25.19
N TYR A 16 69.77 -48.96 -26.26
CA TYR A 16 68.50 -48.34 -26.61
C TYR A 16 67.38 -48.75 -25.65
N GLN A 17 67.39 -49.97 -25.11
CA GLN A 17 66.37 -50.44 -24.17
C GLN A 17 66.45 -49.70 -22.86
N SER A 18 67.66 -49.46 -22.35
CA SER A 18 67.85 -48.65 -21.12
C SER A 18 67.44 -47.20 -21.30
N SER A 19 67.79 -46.59 -22.47
CA SER A 19 67.38 -45.22 -22.80
C SER A 19 65.87 -45.09 -23.00
N ASN A 20 65.22 -46.01 -23.68
CA ASN A 20 63.78 -46.01 -23.88
C ASN A 20 63.00 -46.20 -22.59
N ASN A 21 63.46 -47.03 -21.64
CA ASN A 21 62.88 -47.19 -20.34
C ASN A 21 62.98 -45.89 -19.49
N GLN A 22 64.15 -45.20 -19.56
CA GLN A 22 64.30 -43.89 -18.93
C GLN A 22 63.39 -42.82 -19.55
N LEU A 23 63.26 -42.79 -20.86
CA LEU A 23 62.36 -41.87 -21.56
C LEU A 23 60.90 -42.15 -21.19
N ALA A 24 60.47 -43.41 -21.17
CA ALA A 24 59.11 -43.80 -20.75
C ALA A 24 58.80 -43.39 -19.29
N THR A 25 59.77 -43.58 -18.37
CA THR A 25 59.55 -43.12 -16.96
C THR A 25 59.48 -41.60 -16.84
N LEU A 26 60.28 -40.84 -17.60
CA LEU A 26 60.25 -39.40 -17.65
C LEU A 26 58.89 -38.89 -18.22
N LEU A 27 58.40 -39.49 -19.32
CA LEU A 27 57.10 -39.14 -19.88
C LEU A 27 55.94 -39.45 -18.92
N LEU A 28 56.03 -40.58 -18.20
CA LEU A 28 55.01 -40.96 -17.23
C LEU A 28 55.00 -40.01 -16.01
N THR A 29 56.16 -39.65 -15.47
CA THR A 29 56.27 -38.70 -14.38
C THR A 29 55.77 -37.29 -14.79
N PHE A 30 56.15 -36.85 -16.00
CA PHE A 30 55.64 -35.58 -16.55
C PHE A 30 54.14 -35.59 -16.72
N SER A 31 53.55 -36.67 -17.25
CA SER A 31 52.11 -36.82 -17.43
C SER A 31 51.36 -36.78 -16.08
N ILE A 32 51.92 -37.46 -15.06
CA ILE A 32 51.34 -37.42 -13.69
C ILE A 32 51.42 -36.01 -13.12
N CYS A 33 52.55 -35.30 -13.22
CA CYS A 33 52.68 -33.93 -12.77
C CYS A 33 51.72 -32.97 -13.47
N LEU A 34 51.56 -33.15 -14.80
CA LEU A 34 50.62 -32.36 -15.58
C LEU A 34 49.15 -32.59 -15.13
N LEU A 35 48.77 -33.85 -14.92
CA LEU A 35 47.46 -34.22 -14.40
C LEU A 35 47.18 -33.59 -13.04
N ILE A 36 48.13 -33.68 -12.11
CA ILE A 36 48.05 -33.08 -10.75
C ILE A 36 47.86 -31.56 -10.88
N THR A 37 48.63 -30.89 -11.73
CA THR A 37 48.54 -29.45 -11.96
C THR A 37 47.17 -29.05 -12.50
N ILE A 38 46.63 -29.81 -13.43
CA ILE A 38 45.27 -29.57 -14.00
C ILE A 38 44.21 -29.73 -12.87
N LEU A 39 44.31 -30.75 -12.03
CA LEU A 39 43.38 -30.99 -10.93
C LEU A 39 43.44 -29.87 -9.89
N ILE A 40 44.65 -29.44 -9.51
CA ILE A 40 44.82 -28.33 -8.54
C ILE A 40 44.23 -27.01 -9.11
N ASN A 41 44.54 -26.69 -10.37
CA ASN A 41 43.98 -25.50 -11.01
C ASN A 41 42.46 -25.58 -11.14
N GLY A 42 41.89 -26.71 -11.54
CA GLY A 42 40.47 -26.95 -11.63
C GLY A 42 39.78 -26.74 -10.25
N TYR A 43 40.36 -27.36 -9.23
CA TYR A 43 39.88 -27.17 -7.84
C TYR A 43 39.92 -25.68 -7.40
N SER A 44 41.04 -25.00 -7.66
CA SER A 44 41.21 -23.58 -7.30
C SER A 44 40.16 -22.68 -8.01
N ILE A 45 39.88 -22.92 -9.27
CA ILE A 45 38.84 -22.15 -10.03
C ILE A 45 37.46 -22.38 -9.43
N LEU A 46 37.09 -23.63 -9.17
CA LEU A 46 35.77 -23.96 -8.63
C LEU A 46 35.60 -23.44 -7.21
N HIS A 47 36.61 -23.55 -6.38
CA HIS A 47 36.50 -23.25 -4.95
C HIS A 47 36.70 -21.76 -4.62
N TYR A 48 37.57 -21.05 -5.30
CA TYR A 48 37.92 -19.65 -4.98
C TYR A 48 37.43 -18.67 -6.04
N THR A 49 37.65 -18.92 -7.32
CA THR A 49 37.43 -17.94 -8.38
C THR A 49 35.96 -17.77 -8.70
N ASN A 50 35.19 -18.87 -8.78
CA ASN A 50 33.77 -18.81 -9.10
C ASN A 50 32.91 -18.09 -8.05
N PRO A 51 33.07 -18.33 -6.72
CA PRO A 51 32.37 -17.58 -5.71
C PRO A 51 32.64 -16.07 -5.79
N LEU A 52 33.91 -15.67 -5.91
CA LEU A 52 34.29 -14.27 -6.04
C LEU A 52 33.68 -13.59 -7.27
N LYS A 53 33.67 -14.28 -8.41
CA LYS A 53 33.02 -13.78 -9.63
C LYS A 53 31.53 -13.57 -9.44
N LYS A 54 30.83 -14.48 -8.77
CA LYS A 54 29.40 -14.33 -8.46
C LYS A 54 29.17 -13.16 -7.53
N ALA A 55 29.99 -12.97 -6.50
CA ALA A 55 29.88 -11.82 -5.57
C ALA A 55 30.07 -10.48 -6.30
N THR A 56 31.06 -10.41 -7.21
CA THR A 56 31.31 -9.18 -7.99
C THR A 56 30.14 -8.88 -8.93
N THR A 57 29.57 -9.92 -9.55
CA THR A 57 28.39 -9.78 -10.42
C THR A 57 27.18 -9.29 -9.61
N PHE A 58 26.98 -9.82 -8.40
CA PHE A 58 25.93 -9.39 -7.49
C PHE A 58 26.09 -7.91 -7.09
N LEU A 59 27.29 -7.50 -6.69
CA LEU A 59 27.55 -6.10 -6.34
C LEU A 59 27.34 -5.13 -7.51
N ASN A 60 27.76 -5.53 -8.70
CA ASN A 60 27.50 -4.72 -9.91
C ASN A 60 26.00 -4.64 -10.23
N HIS A 61 25.24 -5.70 -9.98
CA HIS A 61 23.79 -5.69 -10.19
C HIS A 61 23.08 -4.74 -9.23
N ILE A 62 23.51 -4.70 -7.96
CA ILE A 62 22.98 -3.73 -6.96
C ILE A 62 23.29 -2.29 -7.38
N ASN A 63 24.50 -2.02 -7.85
CA ASN A 63 24.92 -0.68 -8.25
C ASN A 63 24.15 -0.15 -9.47
N THR A 64 23.67 -1.03 -10.36
CA THR A 64 22.90 -0.65 -11.55
C THR A 64 21.39 -0.60 -11.32
N HIS A 65 20.88 -1.29 -10.30
CA HIS A 65 19.46 -1.40 -9.98
C HIS A 65 19.22 -1.13 -8.49
N THR A 66 19.20 0.14 -8.11
CA THR A 66 18.96 0.61 -6.72
C THR A 66 17.61 0.14 -6.12
N GLN A 67 16.73 -0.48 -6.92
CA GLN A 67 15.41 -0.93 -6.47
C GLN A 67 15.39 -2.33 -5.82
N ASN A 68 16.47 -3.11 -5.89
CA ASN A 68 16.52 -4.49 -5.37
C ASN A 68 17.48 -4.66 -4.19
N LEU A 69 17.52 -3.69 -3.27
CA LEU A 69 18.32 -3.77 -2.04
C LEU A 69 17.90 -4.93 -1.10
N ASN A 70 16.73 -5.54 -1.31
CA ASN A 70 16.24 -6.64 -0.48
C ASN A 70 16.78 -8.04 -0.85
N SER A 71 17.61 -8.16 -1.90
CA SER A 71 18.23 -9.44 -2.24
C SER A 71 19.42 -9.70 -1.34
N ARG A 72 19.40 -10.83 -0.62
CA ARG A 72 20.52 -11.25 0.23
C ARG A 72 21.64 -11.86 -0.60
N LEU A 73 22.89 -11.55 -0.25
CA LEU A 73 24.07 -12.13 -0.89
C LEU A 73 24.07 -13.67 -0.79
N SER A 74 23.55 -14.21 0.33
CA SER A 74 23.43 -15.66 0.57
C SER A 74 22.53 -16.39 -0.44
N GLU A 75 21.63 -15.70 -1.13
CA GLU A 75 20.81 -16.29 -2.21
C GLU A 75 21.61 -16.51 -3.50
N TYR A 76 22.64 -15.70 -3.73
CA TYR A 76 23.48 -15.74 -4.93
C TYR A 76 24.75 -16.56 -4.73
N VAL A 77 25.30 -16.55 -3.53
CA VAL A 77 26.58 -17.20 -3.23
C VAL A 77 26.51 -17.92 -1.87
N THR A 78 26.46 -19.25 -1.91
CA THR A 78 26.61 -20.06 -0.71
C THR A 78 28.07 -20.45 -0.57
N TYR A 79 28.86 -19.68 0.20
CA TYR A 79 30.25 -20.00 0.52
C TYR A 79 30.41 -20.12 2.03
N LYS A 80 30.44 -21.37 2.53
CA LYS A 80 30.52 -21.68 3.97
C LYS A 80 31.92 -22.20 4.31
N SER A 81 32.96 -21.41 4.08
CA SER A 81 34.32 -21.73 4.50
C SER A 81 34.75 -20.83 5.67
N GLU A 82 35.67 -21.32 6.50
CA GLU A 82 36.28 -20.56 7.60
C GLU A 82 37.58 -19.86 7.17
N ASP A 83 37.90 -19.88 5.87
CA ASP A 83 39.06 -19.19 5.30
C ASP A 83 38.80 -17.65 5.14
N GLU A 84 39.84 -16.95 4.66
CA GLU A 84 39.81 -15.49 4.47
C GLU A 84 38.66 -15.05 3.53
N ILE A 85 38.33 -15.89 2.56
CA ILE A 85 37.22 -15.63 1.63
C ILE A 85 35.90 -15.78 2.35
N GLY A 86 35.71 -16.75 3.23
CA GLY A 86 34.52 -16.90 4.06
C GLY A 86 34.34 -15.73 5.02
N ILE A 87 35.44 -15.20 5.60
CA ILE A 87 35.40 -13.99 6.42
C ILE A 87 34.94 -12.79 5.60
N LEU A 88 35.47 -12.61 4.39
CA LEU A 88 35.10 -11.54 3.48
C LEU A 88 33.58 -11.60 3.13
N PHE A 89 33.05 -12.78 2.83
CA PHE A 89 31.63 -12.94 2.52
C PHE A 89 30.72 -12.60 3.71
N ARG A 90 31.08 -13.02 4.92
CA ARG A 90 30.33 -12.67 6.14
C ARG A 90 30.35 -11.16 6.39
N SER A 91 31.50 -10.51 6.30
CA SER A 91 31.60 -9.06 6.45
C SER A 91 30.83 -8.29 5.39
N LEU A 92 30.78 -8.79 4.15
CA LEU A 92 29.99 -8.20 3.08
C LEU A 92 28.48 -8.34 3.36
N GLU A 93 28.04 -9.50 3.86
CA GLU A 93 26.64 -9.75 4.22
C GLU A 93 26.20 -8.84 5.38
N GLU A 94 27.01 -8.72 6.45
CA GLU A 94 26.76 -7.80 7.57
C GLU A 94 26.68 -6.34 7.11
N MET A 95 27.55 -5.93 6.19
CA MET A 95 27.54 -4.59 5.62
C MET A 95 26.26 -4.35 4.81
N MET A 96 25.82 -5.31 4.00
CA MET A 96 24.58 -5.22 3.23
C MET A 96 23.35 -5.14 4.14
N ASP A 97 23.28 -5.96 5.18
CA ASP A 97 22.20 -5.90 6.17
C ASP A 97 22.18 -4.54 6.90
N THR A 98 23.35 -4.00 7.23
CA THR A 98 23.47 -2.67 7.84
C THR A 98 22.96 -1.57 6.91
N ILE A 99 23.33 -1.61 5.62
CA ILE A 99 22.86 -0.65 4.61
C ILE A 99 21.35 -0.77 4.43
N ASN A 100 20.81 -1.98 4.31
CA ASN A 100 19.38 -2.20 4.17
C ASN A 100 18.59 -1.63 5.37
N ASN A 101 19.04 -1.93 6.58
CA ASN A 101 18.43 -1.41 7.80
C ASN A 101 18.52 0.13 7.88
N PHE A 102 19.64 0.70 7.46
CA PHE A 102 19.81 2.15 7.40
C PHE A 102 18.85 2.80 6.40
N VAL A 103 18.73 2.23 5.20
CA VAL A 103 17.80 2.73 4.15
C VAL A 103 16.35 2.65 4.63
N ILE A 104 15.92 1.51 5.19
CA ILE A 104 14.56 1.36 5.74
C ILE A 104 14.30 2.42 6.81
N ARG A 105 15.24 2.61 7.74
CA ARG A 105 15.11 3.60 8.82
C ARG A 105 15.06 5.04 8.30
N GLN A 106 15.79 5.36 7.23
CA GLN A 106 15.74 6.67 6.57
C GLN A 106 14.35 6.93 5.96
N TYR A 107 13.77 5.94 5.28
CA TYR A 107 12.41 6.05 4.74
C TYR A 107 11.36 6.22 5.86
N GLU A 108 11.47 5.48 6.95
CA GLU A 108 10.58 5.64 8.11
C GLU A 108 10.66 7.05 8.69
N LEU A 109 11.87 7.58 8.88
CA LEU A 109 12.08 8.95 9.38
C LEU A 109 11.53 9.99 8.40
N GLU A 110 11.70 9.80 7.09
CA GLU A 110 11.14 10.71 6.11
C GLU A 110 9.60 10.72 6.15
N ILE A 111 8.96 9.55 6.24
CA ILE A 111 7.50 9.43 6.39
C ILE A 111 7.04 10.14 7.68
N ILE A 112 7.74 9.92 8.80
CA ILE A 112 7.41 10.59 10.07
C ILE A 112 7.55 12.10 9.94
N ASN A 113 8.62 12.60 9.32
CA ASN A 113 8.82 14.03 9.10
C ASN A 113 7.73 14.63 8.22
N ARG A 114 7.39 14.00 7.09
CA ARG A 114 6.32 14.46 6.20
C ARG A 114 4.95 14.47 6.88
N THR A 115 4.65 13.41 7.65
CA THR A 115 3.40 13.35 8.40
C THR A 115 3.34 14.40 9.53
N THR A 116 4.48 14.70 10.14
CA THR A 116 4.58 15.76 11.16
C THR A 116 4.43 17.15 10.54
N GLU A 117 5.06 17.41 9.39
CA GLU A 117 4.86 18.65 8.63
C GLU A 117 3.38 18.86 8.28
N LEU A 118 2.71 17.82 7.76
CA LEU A 118 1.28 17.90 7.44
C LEU A 118 0.45 18.22 8.68
N LYS A 119 0.71 17.56 9.82
CA LYS A 119 0.03 17.85 11.08
C LYS A 119 0.30 19.28 11.57
N MET A 120 1.51 19.80 11.41
CA MET A 120 1.84 21.19 11.75
C MET A 120 1.08 22.19 10.87
N LEU A 121 1.00 21.92 9.56
CA LEU A 121 0.22 22.75 8.64
C LEU A 121 -1.27 22.71 8.95
N GLU A 122 -1.82 21.55 9.26
CA GLU A 122 -3.21 21.40 9.72
C GLU A 122 -3.46 22.16 11.05
N ALA A 123 -2.51 22.14 11.98
CA ALA A 123 -2.60 22.83 13.26
C ALA A 123 -2.50 24.38 13.15
N GLN A 124 -1.98 24.93 12.03
CA GLN A 124 -1.95 26.37 11.81
C GLN A 124 -3.35 26.99 11.69
N ILE A 125 -4.34 26.19 11.29
CA ILE A 125 -5.74 26.57 11.41
C ILE A 125 -6.15 26.25 12.83
N ASN A 126 -6.22 27.24 13.72
CA ASN A 126 -6.66 27.02 15.10
C ASN A 126 -8.18 26.75 15.14
N PRO A 127 -8.63 25.49 15.27
CA PRO A 127 -10.05 25.16 15.22
C PRO A 127 -10.83 25.80 16.38
N HIS A 128 -10.19 25.89 17.53
CA HIS A 128 -10.78 26.47 18.73
C HIS A 128 -11.01 27.98 18.58
N PHE A 129 -10.09 28.70 17.95
CA PHE A 129 -10.28 30.12 17.68
C PHE A 129 -11.47 30.38 16.75
N ILE A 130 -11.57 29.59 15.66
CA ILE A 130 -12.68 29.72 14.72
C ILE A 130 -14.01 29.42 15.42
N TYR A 131 -14.08 28.32 16.16
CA TYR A 131 -15.29 27.95 16.89
C TYR A 131 -15.71 29.02 17.89
N ASN A 132 -14.78 29.52 18.73
CA ASN A 132 -15.07 30.57 19.72
C ASN A 132 -15.51 31.88 19.08
N THR A 133 -14.91 32.24 17.95
CA THR A 133 -15.30 33.45 17.20
C THR A 133 -16.73 33.31 16.67
N LEU A 134 -17.06 32.15 16.08
CA LEU A 134 -18.41 31.87 15.59
C LEU A 134 -19.43 31.86 16.74
N GLN A 135 -19.06 31.29 17.90
CA GLN A 135 -19.95 31.30 19.08
C GLN A 135 -20.20 32.72 19.62
N CYS A 136 -19.17 33.56 19.63
CA CYS A 136 -19.31 34.96 19.99
C CYS A 136 -20.25 35.70 19.01
N LEU A 137 -20.12 35.48 17.72
CA LEU A 137 -21.01 36.05 16.71
C LEU A 137 -22.45 35.55 16.84
N ALA A 138 -22.64 34.26 17.13
CA ALA A 138 -23.94 33.67 17.37
C ALA A 138 -24.63 34.36 18.61
N THR A 139 -23.88 34.50 19.72
CA THR A 139 -24.41 35.17 20.92
C THR A 139 -24.83 36.61 20.63
N LYS A 140 -24.03 37.36 19.86
CA LYS A 140 -24.41 38.72 19.43
C LYS A 140 -25.67 38.76 18.59
N SER A 141 -25.92 37.76 17.76
CA SER A 141 -27.17 37.68 16.97
C SER A 141 -28.39 37.54 17.91
N LEU A 142 -28.27 36.82 19.02
CA LEU A 142 -29.33 36.76 20.04
C LEU A 142 -29.59 38.10 20.71
N GLU A 143 -28.53 38.87 20.97
CA GLU A 143 -28.68 40.24 21.55
C GLU A 143 -29.48 41.15 20.62
N HIS A 144 -29.38 40.93 19.31
CA HIS A 144 -30.15 41.63 18.28
C HIS A 144 -31.51 40.96 17.98
N HIS A 145 -31.95 39.97 18.75
CA HIS A 145 -33.17 39.20 18.56
C HIS A 145 -33.26 38.46 17.21
N ASP A 146 -32.12 38.16 16.59
CA ASP A 146 -32.08 37.42 15.32
C ASP A 146 -31.79 35.93 15.60
N GLN A 147 -32.87 35.21 15.94
CA GLN A 147 -32.81 33.77 16.23
C GLN A 147 -32.36 32.95 14.98
N GLU A 148 -32.74 33.37 13.80
CA GLU A 148 -32.39 32.67 12.59
C GLU A 148 -30.89 32.75 12.32
N GLN A 149 -30.29 33.92 12.44
CA GLN A 149 -28.85 34.13 12.30
C GLN A 149 -28.06 33.36 13.38
N TYR A 150 -28.55 33.37 14.63
CA TYR A 150 -27.94 32.54 15.69
C TYR A 150 -27.88 31.08 15.32
N ASP A 151 -28.99 30.50 14.82
CA ASP A 151 -29.12 29.11 14.45
C ASP A 151 -28.16 28.73 13.29
N TYR A 152 -27.98 29.60 12.31
CA TYR A 152 -27.07 29.38 11.21
C TYR A 152 -25.59 29.43 11.66
N ILE A 153 -25.21 30.46 12.42
CA ILE A 153 -23.82 30.61 12.91
C ILE A 153 -23.47 29.46 13.84
N SER A 154 -24.39 29.09 14.75
CA SER A 154 -24.22 27.96 15.67
C SER A 154 -24.06 26.63 14.91
N SER A 155 -24.90 26.38 13.91
CA SER A 155 -24.82 25.20 13.04
C SER A 155 -23.49 25.14 12.29
N PHE A 156 -23.01 26.27 11.76
CA PHE A 156 -21.73 26.37 11.09
C PHE A 156 -20.56 26.10 12.05
N GLY A 157 -20.59 26.66 13.26
CA GLY A 157 -19.58 26.39 14.30
C GLY A 157 -19.49 24.90 14.64
N GLN A 158 -20.64 24.24 14.80
CA GLN A 158 -20.70 22.80 15.10
C GLN A 158 -20.21 21.94 13.90
N LEU A 159 -20.51 22.34 12.66
CA LEU A 159 -19.95 21.66 11.47
C LEU A 159 -18.44 21.76 11.41
N MET A 160 -17.90 22.95 11.65
CA MET A 160 -16.44 23.16 11.69
C MET A 160 -15.79 22.35 12.80
N GLN A 161 -16.35 22.36 14.01
CA GLN A 161 -15.86 21.59 15.14
C GLN A 161 -15.84 20.08 14.82
N TYR A 162 -16.93 19.56 14.26
CA TYR A 162 -17.00 18.16 13.82
C TYR A 162 -15.95 17.85 12.75
N SER A 163 -15.83 18.67 11.72
CA SER A 163 -14.88 18.42 10.62
C SER A 163 -13.42 18.49 11.03
N MET A 164 -13.08 19.37 11.98
CA MET A 164 -11.71 19.61 12.45
C MET A 164 -11.28 18.71 13.61
N ASP A 165 -12.21 17.98 14.24
CA ASP A 165 -11.87 17.02 15.28
C ASP A 165 -11.22 15.78 14.67
N THR A 166 -9.91 15.67 14.82
CA THR A 166 -9.07 14.54 14.36
C THR A 166 -8.90 13.46 15.42
N LYS A 167 -9.34 13.69 16.66
CA LYS A 167 -9.18 12.73 17.76
C LYS A 167 -10.17 11.56 17.64
N HIS A 168 -11.42 11.88 17.28
CA HIS A 168 -12.48 10.89 17.14
C HIS A 168 -12.61 10.51 15.66
N THR A 169 -12.01 9.39 15.30
CA THR A 169 -12.07 8.86 13.92
C THR A 169 -13.29 7.97 13.67
N LEU A 170 -13.89 7.45 14.74
CA LEU A 170 -15.08 6.61 14.73
C LEU A 170 -16.20 7.33 15.49
N VAL A 171 -17.40 7.28 14.95
CA VAL A 171 -18.61 7.96 15.47
C VAL A 171 -19.82 7.06 15.24
N THR A 172 -20.92 7.34 15.94
CA THR A 172 -22.18 6.65 15.69
C THR A 172 -22.86 7.15 14.40
N ILE A 173 -23.68 6.31 13.79
CA ILE A 173 -24.55 6.72 12.67
C ILE A 173 -25.41 7.93 13.07
N ASN A 174 -25.88 8.00 14.33
CA ASN A 174 -26.66 9.13 14.82
C ASN A 174 -25.87 10.45 14.81
N GLU A 175 -24.60 10.42 15.11
CA GLU A 175 -23.71 11.60 15.04
C GLU A 175 -23.49 12.05 13.59
N GLU A 176 -23.29 11.11 12.66
CA GLU A 176 -23.23 11.40 11.20
C GLU A 176 -24.53 12.03 10.71
N LEU A 177 -25.69 11.46 11.07
CA LEU A 177 -26.99 12.00 10.69
C LEU A 177 -27.22 13.42 11.25
N SER A 178 -26.83 13.64 12.52
CA SER A 178 -26.91 14.95 13.16
C SER A 178 -26.00 15.98 12.48
N HIS A 179 -24.82 15.53 12.02
CA HIS A 179 -23.89 16.37 11.26
C HIS A 179 -24.48 16.75 9.89
N ILE A 180 -25.12 15.79 9.21
CA ILE A 180 -25.79 16.02 7.94
C ILE A 180 -26.95 16.97 8.09
N ASP A 181 -27.77 16.84 9.12
CA ASP A 181 -28.91 17.74 9.36
C ASP A 181 -28.45 19.21 9.47
N ARG A 182 -27.37 19.46 10.22
CA ARG A 182 -26.75 20.80 10.31
C ARG A 182 -26.22 21.27 8.94
N TYR A 183 -25.57 20.38 8.19
CA TYR A 183 -25.10 20.70 6.85
C TYR A 183 -26.24 21.10 5.90
N ILE A 184 -27.33 20.34 5.92
CA ILE A 184 -28.52 20.61 5.12
C ILE A 184 -29.16 21.95 5.51
N LYS A 185 -29.24 22.25 6.83
CA LYS A 185 -29.76 23.51 7.31
C LYS A 185 -28.99 24.71 6.73
N LEU A 186 -27.66 24.63 6.66
CA LEU A 186 -26.85 25.68 6.03
C LEU A 186 -27.02 25.73 4.50
N GLN A 187 -27.16 24.57 3.85
CA GLN A 187 -27.39 24.53 2.39
C GLN A 187 -28.76 25.13 2.02
N LYS A 188 -29.80 24.92 2.83
CA LYS A 188 -31.12 25.53 2.63
C LYS A 188 -31.09 27.05 2.71
N MET A 189 -30.29 27.62 3.60
CA MET A 189 -30.04 29.06 3.66
C MET A 189 -29.48 29.60 2.34
N ARG A 190 -28.54 28.86 1.73
CA ARG A 190 -27.84 29.29 0.52
C ARG A 190 -28.71 29.15 -0.74
N PHE A 191 -29.58 28.15 -0.81
CA PHE A 191 -30.25 27.70 -2.03
C PHE A 191 -31.79 27.76 -1.96
N THR A 192 -32.36 28.56 -1.07
CA THR A 192 -33.80 28.73 -0.93
C THR A 192 -34.64 27.44 -0.95
N ASN A 193 -35.15 27.04 0.13
CA ASN A 193 -36.19 26.08 0.55
C ASN A 193 -36.73 24.98 -0.39
N HIS A 194 -36.15 24.71 -1.56
CA HIS A 194 -36.59 23.66 -2.47
C HIS A 194 -36.01 22.26 -2.20
N LEU A 195 -35.25 22.12 -1.11
CA LEU A 195 -34.57 20.89 -0.76
C LEU A 195 -35.26 20.20 0.42
N SER A 196 -35.63 18.96 0.25
CA SER A 196 -36.15 18.08 1.30
C SER A 196 -35.20 16.90 1.51
N VAL A 197 -34.83 16.65 2.78
CA VAL A 197 -34.03 15.48 3.13
C VAL A 197 -34.76 14.69 4.19
N PHE A 198 -34.90 13.39 3.95
CA PHE A 198 -35.59 12.45 4.81
C PHE A 198 -34.62 11.41 5.36
N PHE A 199 -34.80 11.02 6.61
CA PHE A 199 -34.00 10.00 7.28
C PHE A 199 -34.88 8.83 7.71
N GLU A 200 -34.73 7.69 7.08
CA GLU A 200 -35.43 6.44 7.42
C GLU A 200 -34.38 5.47 7.99
N VAL A 201 -34.04 5.63 9.25
CA VAL A 201 -32.99 4.87 9.93
C VAL A 201 -33.55 4.18 11.14
N GLU A 202 -33.39 2.86 11.19
CA GLU A 202 -33.80 2.04 12.33
C GLU A 202 -33.08 2.49 13.61
N GLU A 203 -33.79 2.47 14.75
CA GLU A 203 -33.22 2.91 16.03
C GLU A 203 -32.00 2.08 16.46
N THR A 204 -31.98 0.81 16.14
CA THR A 204 -30.85 -0.11 16.38
C THR A 204 -29.61 0.27 15.59
N VAL A 205 -29.80 0.79 14.36
CA VAL A 205 -28.73 1.21 13.45
C VAL A 205 -28.10 2.53 13.89
N ARG A 206 -28.86 3.42 14.53
CA ARG A 206 -28.35 4.73 14.98
C ARG A 206 -27.15 4.63 15.92
N LYS A 207 -27.05 3.53 16.68
CA LYS A 207 -25.96 3.28 17.63
C LYS A 207 -24.74 2.60 17.03
N ILE A 208 -24.81 2.19 15.76
CA ILE A 208 -23.69 1.53 15.09
C ILE A 208 -22.57 2.51 14.86
N ILE A 209 -21.35 2.09 15.17
CA ILE A 209 -20.13 2.89 15.03
C ILE A 209 -19.63 2.78 13.58
N VAL A 210 -19.31 3.90 12.98
CA VAL A 210 -18.80 4.00 11.61
C VAL A 210 -17.65 5.01 11.54
N PRO A 211 -16.81 4.99 10.51
CA PRO A 211 -15.82 6.03 10.31
C PRO A 211 -16.50 7.38 10.09
N LYS A 212 -15.93 8.39 10.70
CA LYS A 212 -16.40 9.77 10.60
C LYS A 212 -16.36 10.29 9.17
N MET A 213 -17.31 11.14 8.81
CA MET A 213 -17.38 11.79 7.48
C MET A 213 -17.56 10.79 6.33
N ILE A 214 -18.39 9.75 6.51
CA ILE A 214 -18.74 8.83 5.41
C ILE A 214 -20.01 9.24 4.67
N LEU A 215 -21.00 9.83 5.34
CA LEU A 215 -22.26 10.18 4.73
C LEU A 215 -22.22 11.56 4.03
N GLN A 216 -21.55 12.54 4.61
CA GLN A 216 -21.50 13.91 4.06
C GLN A 216 -20.98 13.96 2.62
N PRO A 217 -19.85 13.33 2.22
CA PRO A 217 -19.36 13.40 0.85
C PRO A 217 -20.34 12.80 -0.16
N LEU A 218 -21.14 11.82 0.25
CA LEU A 218 -22.13 11.18 -0.61
C LEU A 218 -23.32 12.12 -0.86
N ILE A 219 -23.79 12.80 0.18
CA ILE A 219 -24.82 13.81 0.09
C ILE A 219 -24.35 15.04 -0.70
N GLU A 220 -23.10 15.47 -0.50
CA GLU A 220 -22.50 16.53 -1.32
C GLU A 220 -22.48 16.16 -2.83
N ASN A 221 -22.22 14.89 -3.14
CA ASN A 221 -22.26 14.42 -4.53
C ASN A 221 -23.67 14.53 -5.12
N SER A 222 -24.71 14.17 -4.36
CA SER A 222 -26.11 14.35 -4.79
C SER A 222 -26.42 15.84 -5.07
N PHE A 223 -25.91 16.76 -4.28
CA PHE A 223 -26.05 18.20 -4.54
C PHE A 223 -25.29 18.65 -5.78
N LYS A 224 -24.01 18.32 -5.89
CA LYS A 224 -23.14 18.81 -6.97
C LYS A 224 -23.46 18.16 -8.31
N HIS A 225 -23.60 16.84 -8.32
CA HIS A 225 -23.76 16.06 -9.54
C HIS A 225 -25.22 15.78 -9.92
N GLY A 226 -26.09 15.65 -8.93
CA GLY A 226 -27.54 15.53 -9.13
C GLY A 226 -28.20 16.83 -9.53
N ASN A 227 -27.51 17.99 -9.46
CA ASN A 227 -28.08 19.32 -9.73
C ASN A 227 -29.40 19.58 -8.97
N LEU A 228 -29.50 19.09 -7.74
CA LEU A 228 -30.74 19.15 -6.95
C LEU A 228 -31.24 20.58 -6.73
N PHE A 229 -30.33 21.55 -6.69
CA PHE A 229 -30.70 22.98 -6.53
C PHE A 229 -31.40 23.62 -7.76
N LYS A 230 -31.33 22.96 -8.93
CA LYS A 230 -31.99 23.42 -10.14
C LYS A 230 -33.40 22.82 -10.33
N ARG A 231 -33.76 21.87 -9.45
CA ARG A 231 -35.10 21.26 -9.49
C ARG A 231 -36.06 22.03 -8.61
N GLU A 232 -37.36 22.07 -9.02
CA GLU A 232 -38.41 22.66 -8.22
C GLU A 232 -38.56 22.01 -6.84
N LYS A 233 -38.28 20.70 -6.75
CA LYS A 233 -38.25 19.93 -5.50
C LYS A 233 -37.07 18.93 -5.53
N GLY A 234 -35.93 19.32 -4.99
CA GLY A 234 -34.80 18.40 -4.74
C GLY A 234 -35.10 17.54 -3.53
N THR A 235 -34.97 16.24 -3.67
CA THR A 235 -35.20 15.29 -2.55
C THR A 235 -34.00 14.35 -2.40
N ILE A 236 -33.58 14.18 -1.15
CA ILE A 236 -32.63 13.14 -0.75
C ILE A 236 -33.29 12.29 0.33
N LEU A 237 -33.20 10.97 0.19
CA LEU A 237 -33.63 10.02 1.18
C LEU A 237 -32.42 9.21 1.64
N VAL A 238 -32.16 9.23 2.94
CA VAL A 238 -31.12 8.41 3.60
C VAL A 238 -31.81 7.30 4.33
N GLN A 239 -31.60 6.06 3.88
CA GLN A 239 -32.13 4.86 4.53
C GLN A 239 -30.98 4.04 5.09
N ALA A 240 -31.14 3.51 6.30
CA ALA A 240 -30.18 2.60 6.87
C ALA A 240 -30.88 1.52 7.70
N HIS A 241 -30.59 0.28 7.38
CA HIS A 241 -31.16 -0.89 8.06
C HIS A 241 -30.15 -2.04 8.16
N LEU A 242 -30.33 -2.88 9.15
CA LEU A 242 -29.53 -4.09 9.36
C LEU A 242 -30.26 -5.28 8.76
N LYS A 243 -29.62 -6.00 7.82
CA LYS A 243 -30.18 -7.27 7.30
C LYS A 243 -29.84 -8.45 8.19
N GLU A 244 -30.53 -9.57 7.98
CA GLU A 244 -30.38 -10.83 8.76
C GLU A 244 -28.96 -11.40 8.72
N ASP A 245 -28.19 -11.11 7.67
CA ASP A 245 -26.77 -11.46 7.52
C ASP A 245 -25.81 -10.60 8.37
N ARG A 246 -26.35 -9.70 9.20
CA ARG A 246 -25.61 -8.72 10.01
C ARG A 246 -24.80 -7.70 9.16
N LEU A 247 -25.24 -7.43 7.95
CA LEU A 247 -24.70 -6.38 7.13
C LEU A 247 -25.52 -5.10 7.31
N LEU A 248 -24.84 -4.00 7.58
CA LEU A 248 -25.43 -2.67 7.57
C LEU A 248 -25.53 -2.20 6.13
N HIS A 249 -26.75 -1.96 5.69
CA HIS A 249 -27.05 -1.36 4.39
C HIS A 249 -27.42 0.09 4.58
N VAL A 250 -26.71 0.98 3.89
CA VAL A 250 -26.99 2.42 3.86
C VAL A 250 -27.26 2.82 2.42
N TYR A 251 -28.42 3.43 2.16
CA TYR A 251 -28.80 3.95 0.86
C TYR A 251 -28.95 5.46 0.94
N ILE A 252 -28.36 6.13 -0.02
CA ILE A 252 -28.54 7.56 -0.25
C ILE A 252 -29.17 7.70 -1.64
N VAL A 253 -30.46 8.03 -1.64
CA VAL A 253 -31.31 8.12 -2.84
C VAL A 253 -31.58 9.57 -3.12
N ASP A 254 -31.25 10.04 -4.31
CA ASP A 254 -31.61 11.38 -4.76
C ASP A 254 -32.55 11.32 -5.97
N ASN A 255 -33.30 12.40 -6.20
CA ASN A 255 -34.09 12.60 -7.38
C ASN A 255 -33.42 13.54 -8.39
N GLY A 256 -32.11 13.64 -8.36
CA GLY A 256 -31.32 14.53 -9.21
C GLY A 256 -31.17 14.06 -10.65
N CYS A 257 -30.14 14.51 -11.32
CA CYS A 257 -29.83 14.06 -12.68
C CYS A 257 -29.05 12.73 -12.61
N THR A 258 -29.58 11.72 -13.31
CA THR A 258 -28.90 10.42 -13.44
C THR A 258 -27.67 10.56 -14.33
N PRO A 259 -26.48 10.11 -13.93
CA PRO A 259 -25.33 10.00 -14.82
C PRO A 259 -25.57 8.98 -15.93
N SER A 260 -24.90 9.13 -17.08
CA SER A 260 -25.03 8.15 -18.16
C SER A 260 -24.64 6.74 -17.68
N PRO A 261 -25.25 5.67 -18.23
CA PRO A 261 -24.93 4.30 -17.88
C PRO A 261 -23.43 3.98 -18.00
N GLU A 262 -22.76 4.54 -19.01
CA GLU A 262 -21.32 4.40 -19.22
C GLU A 262 -20.51 5.03 -18.06
N LYS A 263 -20.93 6.20 -17.58
CA LYS A 263 -20.28 6.88 -16.46
C LYS A 263 -20.47 6.11 -15.16
N LEU A 264 -21.68 5.59 -14.89
CA LEU A 264 -21.96 4.74 -13.73
C LEU A 264 -21.12 3.46 -13.76
N ALA A 265 -21.08 2.77 -14.91
CA ALA A 265 -20.26 1.57 -15.08
C ALA A 265 -18.77 1.86 -14.85
N LYS A 266 -18.26 2.99 -15.36
CA LYS A 266 -16.87 3.42 -15.15
C LYS A 266 -16.57 3.68 -13.67
N ILE A 267 -17.47 4.36 -12.95
CA ILE A 267 -17.31 4.62 -11.51
C ILE A 267 -17.30 3.30 -10.74
N ASN A 268 -18.27 2.42 -10.93
CA ASN A 268 -18.36 1.14 -10.25
C ASN A 268 -17.13 0.25 -10.53
N LYS A 269 -16.65 0.21 -11.77
CA LYS A 269 -15.43 -0.51 -12.13
C LYS A 269 -14.20 0.03 -11.37
N LEU A 270 -14.11 1.34 -11.19
CA LEU A 270 -13.03 1.96 -10.41
C LEU A 270 -13.14 1.61 -8.92
N LEU A 271 -14.34 1.63 -8.33
CA LEU A 271 -14.56 1.25 -6.93
C LEU A 271 -14.20 -0.22 -6.67
N ILE A 272 -14.59 -1.12 -7.58
CA ILE A 272 -14.22 -2.55 -7.51
C ILE A 272 -12.70 -2.72 -7.61
N LYS A 273 -12.05 -2.04 -8.55
CA LYS A 273 -10.60 -2.08 -8.72
C LYS A 273 -9.86 -1.63 -7.47
N LEU A 274 -10.26 -0.50 -6.88
CA LEU A 274 -9.70 -0.01 -5.61
C LEU A 274 -9.83 -1.03 -4.47
N LYS A 275 -11.01 -1.63 -4.34
CA LYS A 275 -11.23 -2.67 -3.34
C LYS A 275 -10.29 -3.87 -3.54
N GLN A 276 -10.13 -4.34 -4.78
CA GLN A 276 -9.25 -5.46 -5.12
C GLN A 276 -7.78 -5.14 -4.83
N GLU A 277 -7.29 -3.97 -5.25
CA GLU A 277 -5.91 -3.54 -5.03
C GLU A 277 -5.59 -3.39 -3.54
N TYR A 278 -6.50 -2.79 -2.77
CA TYR A 278 -6.35 -2.67 -1.32
C TYR A 278 -6.33 -4.03 -0.63
N THR A 279 -7.19 -4.95 -1.06
CA THR A 279 -7.26 -6.33 -0.58
C THR A 279 -5.98 -7.10 -0.85
N HIS A 280 -5.45 -7.01 -2.06
CA HIS A 280 -4.19 -7.66 -2.44
C HIS A 280 -3.02 -7.16 -1.57
N LYS A 281 -2.95 -5.86 -1.28
CA LYS A 281 -1.92 -5.27 -0.43
C LYS A 281 -2.00 -5.73 1.04
N LEU A 282 -3.19 -5.96 1.57
CA LEU A 282 -3.39 -6.50 2.93
C LEU A 282 -3.08 -8.01 3.01
N LEU A 283 -3.35 -8.77 1.95
CA LEU A 283 -3.13 -10.23 1.91
C LEU A 283 -1.70 -10.61 1.53
N THR A 284 -0.88 -9.66 1.05
CA THR A 284 0.56 -9.80 0.93
C THR A 284 1.23 -9.07 2.11
N PRO A 285 1.14 -9.59 3.34
CA PRO A 285 2.03 -9.14 4.39
C PRO A 285 3.43 -9.41 3.89
N ASN A 286 4.36 -8.49 4.13
CA ASN A 286 5.80 -8.70 3.93
C ASN A 286 6.13 -10.17 4.24
N ARG A 287 6.29 -11.01 3.20
CA ARG A 287 6.83 -12.36 3.35
C ARG A 287 8.30 -12.22 3.73
N LEU A 288 8.54 -11.86 4.99
CA LEU A 288 9.83 -11.95 5.66
C LEU A 288 9.97 -13.25 6.45
N SER A 289 9.08 -14.23 6.22
CA SER A 289 9.26 -15.55 6.85
C SER A 289 8.50 -16.62 6.08
N SER A 290 9.09 -17.17 5.04
CA SER A 290 9.03 -18.61 4.72
C SER A 290 9.91 -18.90 3.51
N ILE A 291 10.99 -19.59 3.79
CA ILE A 291 11.86 -20.29 2.88
C ILE A 291 11.02 -21.41 2.26
N ASP A 292 10.67 -21.30 1.00
CA ASP A 292 10.53 -22.48 0.14
C ASP A 292 10.72 -22.07 -1.32
N GLY A 293 11.59 -22.83 -1.98
CA GLY A 293 12.09 -22.50 -3.31
C GLY A 293 11.12 -22.89 -4.41
N SER A 294 10.44 -21.92 -4.99
CA SER A 294 9.91 -22.06 -6.34
C SER A 294 9.91 -20.69 -7.04
N ARG A 295 10.46 -20.72 -8.26
CA ARG A 295 10.67 -19.59 -9.15
C ARG A 295 9.32 -19.02 -9.60
N GLU A 296 8.92 -17.85 -9.06
CA GLU A 296 7.97 -16.96 -9.72
C GLU A 296 8.48 -15.52 -9.61
N LYS A 297 8.41 -14.79 -10.73
CA LYS A 297 8.84 -13.39 -10.86
C LYS A 297 8.04 -12.50 -9.90
N PRO A 298 8.65 -11.52 -9.21
CA PRO A 298 7.93 -10.63 -8.27
C PRO A 298 7.01 -9.67 -9.04
N ALA A 299 5.71 -9.88 -8.87
CA ALA A 299 4.62 -9.01 -9.36
C ALA A 299 4.48 -7.69 -8.55
N CYS A 300 5.49 -7.31 -7.74
CA CYS A 300 5.39 -6.17 -6.82
C CYS A 300 5.60 -4.79 -7.46
N GLN A 301 6.22 -4.69 -8.64
CA GLN A 301 6.47 -3.40 -9.29
C GLN A 301 5.24 -2.81 -9.99
N ASP A 302 4.30 -3.66 -10.42
CA ASP A 302 3.10 -3.19 -11.13
C ASP A 302 1.99 -2.74 -10.16
N ALA A 303 1.97 -3.22 -8.91
CA ALA A 303 0.93 -2.92 -7.95
C ALA A 303 1.03 -1.50 -7.35
N ASP A 304 2.23 -1.03 -6.99
CA ASP A 304 2.42 0.33 -6.45
C ASP A 304 2.19 1.40 -7.54
N LEU A 305 2.58 1.11 -8.78
CA LEU A 305 2.33 1.99 -9.92
C LEU A 305 0.84 2.01 -10.29
N SER A 306 0.14 0.88 -10.16
CA SER A 306 -1.29 0.76 -10.47
C SER A 306 -2.16 1.49 -9.44
N ILE A 307 -1.83 1.44 -8.15
CA ILE A 307 -2.54 2.19 -7.08
C ILE A 307 -2.32 3.69 -7.25
N LYS A 308 -1.09 4.12 -7.55
CA LYS A 308 -0.77 5.51 -7.82
C LYS A 308 -1.49 6.00 -9.08
N ASN A 309 -1.49 5.23 -10.14
CA ASN A 309 -2.22 5.53 -11.38
C ASN A 309 -3.74 5.48 -11.20
N ALA A 310 -4.28 4.57 -10.38
CA ALA A 310 -5.70 4.51 -10.06
C ALA A 310 -6.12 5.71 -9.20
N ALA A 311 -5.32 6.09 -8.20
CA ALA A 311 -5.52 7.29 -7.41
C ALA A 311 -5.42 8.56 -8.28
N GLU A 312 -4.39 8.70 -9.11
CA GLU A 312 -4.22 9.82 -10.04
C GLU A 312 -5.38 9.93 -11.04
N ASN A 313 -5.87 8.82 -11.59
CA ASN A 313 -7.06 8.79 -12.45
C ASN A 313 -8.34 9.16 -11.71
N LEU A 314 -8.45 8.86 -10.42
CA LEU A 314 -9.59 9.24 -9.58
C LEU A 314 -9.53 10.72 -9.19
N TYR A 315 -8.33 11.27 -8.90
CA TYR A 315 -8.13 12.70 -8.71
C TYR A 315 -8.47 13.49 -9.98
N ALA A 316 -8.14 12.95 -11.15
CA ALA A 316 -8.47 13.56 -12.45
C ALA A 316 -9.98 13.51 -12.80
N THR A 317 -10.78 12.60 -12.21
CA THR A 317 -12.19 12.41 -12.54
C THR A 317 -13.19 13.10 -11.60
N ASN A 318 -12.77 13.99 -10.70
CA ASN A 318 -13.64 14.70 -9.72
C ASN A 318 -14.43 13.78 -8.75
N ASN A 319 -14.07 12.49 -8.61
CA ASN A 319 -14.75 11.53 -7.73
C ASN A 319 -14.04 11.32 -6.38
N ILE A 320 -13.28 12.33 -5.92
CA ILE A 320 -12.47 12.28 -4.70
C ILE A 320 -13.30 11.88 -3.47
N GLY A 321 -14.55 12.36 -3.38
CA GLY A 321 -15.43 12.07 -2.26
C GLY A 321 -15.78 10.59 -2.12
N LEU A 322 -16.17 9.93 -3.22
CA LEU A 322 -16.51 8.50 -3.24
C LEU A 322 -15.31 7.62 -2.88
N THR A 323 -14.15 7.94 -3.46
CA THR A 323 -12.90 7.23 -3.18
C THR A 323 -12.50 7.32 -1.71
N ASN A 324 -12.56 8.52 -1.13
CA ASN A 324 -12.22 8.74 0.27
C ASN A 324 -13.17 7.98 1.21
N VAL A 325 -14.46 7.92 0.90
CA VAL A 325 -15.43 7.13 1.68
C VAL A 325 -15.08 5.65 1.59
N LEU A 326 -14.87 5.10 0.38
CA LEU A 326 -14.54 3.69 0.22
C LEU A 326 -13.22 3.33 0.93
N LEU A 327 -12.18 4.17 0.80
CA LEU A 327 -10.90 3.93 1.48
C LEU A 327 -11.05 3.96 3.01
N ARG A 328 -11.85 4.88 3.57
CA ARG A 328 -12.13 4.91 5.02
C ARG A 328 -12.84 3.64 5.47
N LEU A 329 -13.80 3.14 4.69
CA LEU A 329 -14.50 1.88 4.97
C LEU A 329 -13.53 0.69 4.90
N LEU A 330 -12.70 0.60 3.86
CA LEU A 330 -11.71 -0.46 3.71
C LEU A 330 -10.67 -0.47 4.84
N LEU A 331 -10.20 0.70 5.28
CA LEU A 331 -9.26 0.84 6.39
C LEU A 331 -9.83 0.31 7.72
N ASN A 332 -11.13 0.51 7.98
CA ASN A 332 -11.76 0.13 9.24
C ASN A 332 -12.43 -1.26 9.21
N PHE A 333 -12.95 -1.69 8.07
CA PHE A 333 -13.76 -2.91 7.93
C PHE A 333 -13.17 -3.93 6.95
N GLY A 334 -12.04 -3.62 6.31
CA GLY A 334 -11.38 -4.53 5.37
C GLY A 334 -12.25 -4.86 4.16
N GLN A 335 -12.20 -6.13 3.75
CA GLN A 335 -12.92 -6.61 2.56
C GLN A 335 -14.44 -6.73 2.72
N GLU A 336 -14.93 -6.68 3.94
CA GLU A 336 -16.34 -6.90 4.26
C GLU A 336 -17.21 -5.64 4.03
N CYS A 337 -16.70 -4.65 3.33
CA CYS A 337 -17.45 -3.47 2.91
C CYS A 337 -17.47 -3.32 1.37
N SER A 338 -18.53 -2.73 0.86
CA SER A 338 -18.63 -2.38 -0.56
C SER A 338 -19.45 -1.10 -0.78
N MET A 339 -19.25 -0.48 -1.93
CA MET A 339 -20.00 0.68 -2.37
C MET A 339 -20.33 0.56 -3.85
N GLU A 340 -21.59 0.80 -4.19
CA GLU A 340 -22.11 0.77 -5.55
C GLU A 340 -22.99 1.98 -5.83
N LEU A 341 -23.02 2.41 -7.09
CA LEU A 341 -23.88 3.48 -7.59
C LEU A 341 -24.75 2.94 -8.72
N TYR A 342 -26.04 3.27 -8.69
CA TYR A 342 -26.96 2.93 -9.77
C TYR A 342 -28.03 3.99 -9.97
N ALA A 343 -28.62 3.99 -11.16
CA ALA A 343 -29.78 4.83 -11.47
C ALA A 343 -31.01 4.34 -10.70
N ASN A 344 -31.84 5.25 -10.21
CA ASN A 344 -33.07 4.90 -9.52
C ASN A 344 -34.31 5.28 -10.35
N GLU A 345 -35.50 4.82 -9.91
CA GLU A 345 -36.78 5.08 -10.55
C GLU A 345 -37.22 6.56 -10.49
N LEU A 346 -36.62 7.35 -9.61
CA LEU A 346 -36.88 8.78 -9.44
C LEU A 346 -36.09 9.65 -10.41
N SER A 347 -35.50 9.05 -11.45
CA SER A 347 -34.59 9.72 -12.41
C SER A 347 -33.38 10.35 -11.75
N GLY A 348 -32.94 9.82 -10.61
CA GLY A 348 -31.77 10.24 -9.85
C GLY A 348 -30.76 9.11 -9.70
N THR A 349 -29.94 9.22 -8.66
CA THR A 349 -28.87 8.26 -8.34
C THR A 349 -29.07 7.66 -6.95
N THR A 350 -28.79 6.38 -6.80
CA THR A 350 -28.69 5.74 -5.50
C THR A 350 -27.24 5.32 -5.26
N VAL A 351 -26.70 5.73 -4.13
CA VAL A 351 -25.44 5.23 -3.58
C VAL A 351 -25.79 4.21 -2.51
N HIS A 352 -25.27 2.99 -2.64
CA HIS A 352 -25.48 1.91 -1.71
C HIS A 352 -24.17 1.52 -1.06
N LEU A 353 -24.10 1.63 0.27
CA LEU A 353 -23.02 1.15 1.09
C LEU A 353 -23.41 -0.16 1.80
N ILE A 354 -22.49 -1.11 1.82
CA ILE A 354 -22.64 -2.34 2.60
C ILE A 354 -21.44 -2.41 3.55
N ILE A 355 -21.70 -2.59 4.84
CA ILE A 355 -20.68 -2.63 5.89
C ILE A 355 -20.95 -3.81 6.80
N SER A 356 -19.96 -4.70 7.04
CA SER A 356 -20.11 -5.83 7.93
C SER A 356 -20.15 -5.41 9.40
N HIS A 357 -21.18 -5.88 10.10
CA HIS A 357 -21.36 -5.62 11.54
C HIS A 357 -20.47 -6.50 12.42
N LYS A 358 -19.89 -7.59 11.92
CA LYS A 358 -19.04 -8.51 12.71
C LYS A 358 -17.80 -7.84 13.29
N THR A 359 -17.26 -6.88 12.57
CA THR A 359 -16.06 -6.11 12.96
C THR A 359 -16.39 -5.02 13.98
N LEU A 360 -17.64 -4.54 14.00
CA LEU A 360 -18.07 -3.41 14.82
C LEU A 360 -18.29 -3.78 16.30
N TRP A 361 -18.60 -5.04 16.58
CA TRP A 361 -18.91 -5.49 17.95
C TRP A 361 -17.70 -5.71 18.84
N ASN A 362 -16.49 -5.85 18.24
CA ASN A 362 -15.25 -6.12 18.97
C ASN A 362 -14.43 -4.86 19.32
N GLN A 363 -14.83 -3.69 18.86
CA GLN A 363 -14.18 -2.44 19.23
C GLN A 363 -14.97 -1.79 20.36
N LYS A 364 -14.64 -2.12 21.62
CA LYS A 364 -15.04 -1.27 22.76
C LYS A 364 -14.40 0.10 22.59
N PRO A 365 -15.15 1.20 22.85
CA PRO A 365 -14.51 2.51 22.95
C PRO A 365 -13.40 2.42 24.01
N THR A 366 -12.20 2.74 23.63
CA THR A 366 -11.13 3.01 24.61
C THR A 366 -11.48 4.32 25.26
N ASP A 367 -11.82 4.24 26.54
CA ASP A 367 -12.01 5.39 27.46
C ASP A 367 -10.80 6.32 27.46
#